data_fd052dc8b9d82e927b58cdddaa689d31
#
_entry.id   fd052dc8b9d82e927b58cdddaa689d31
#
_cell.length_a   1.000
_cell.length_b   1.000
_cell.length_c   1.000
_cell.angle_alpha   90.00
_cell.angle_beta   90.00
_cell.angle_gamma   90.00
#
_symmetry.space_group_name_H-M   'P 1'
#
loop_
_entity.id
_entity.type
_entity.pdbx_description
1 polymer ?
#
loop_
_entity_poly.entity_id
_entity_poly.type
_entity_poly.pdbx_seq_one_letter_code
_entity_poly.pdbx_strand_id
1 'polypeptide(L)'
;MNTAFFDIETDGLNATKVHCICAMLDNGESTVYNFIGGEANGLFRKWLASENVDTLVGHNIINFDVPVLRRITGMDWSFNLRDTLVLSRLHNPSLDGGHSLRSWGERLGNYKDDYQGGWEEYSHEMLQYCQQDVRVTKALYHHLVTGDKDSPAVEIEHRTADIIREQTDNGMILNEERAYELLAEMKEKVLDIEDEVHERFKPLPVWVDLPHPGDKTHNKDGSISKRYQAQLDKGAHYEATDESVRSKWGYYEYPEFNLGSRQQIAKYLQHFGWKPKAFTEKGNPIVDEKVLKTVKIPEAQLIVDYLTLTKRIAMVKSWVDAINDETGRVHGRVNPCGAVTGRMTHSKPNCAQVPATKHDKDGKILWGFEGGYGADCRNLWTVPDGYSLVGCDASGLELRMLAHYMDDEAYTNEILNGDIHSANQKSAGLQTRDQAKTFIYAFLYGAGDGKIGEVAGGGPKRGRILKKNFLDNTPALKHLRSKVADSSKKGWVTGLDGRKLHIRSEHSALNTLLQSAGAVVMKKALVLLDTYAKQYNIDYKFVLNVHDEF
;
A
#
# COMPACT_ATOMS: atom_id res chain seq x y z
N MET A 1 -15.83 32.39 -18.34
CA MET A 1 -15.24 31.47 -17.34
C MET A 1 -13.90 31.07 -17.86
N ASN A 2 -12.84 31.43 -17.14
CA ASN A 2 -11.46 31.24 -17.59
C ASN A 2 -10.72 30.26 -16.66
N THR A 3 -9.80 29.51 -17.23
CA THR A 3 -8.90 28.63 -16.48
C THR A 3 -7.56 29.32 -16.26
N ALA A 4 -7.05 29.27 -15.03
CA ALA A 4 -5.72 29.74 -14.68
C ALA A 4 -4.86 28.60 -14.13
N PHE A 5 -3.65 28.47 -14.66
CA PHE A 5 -2.58 27.64 -14.11
C PHE A 5 -1.82 28.46 -13.08
N PHE A 6 -1.49 27.86 -11.93
CA PHE A 6 -0.73 28.57 -10.92
C PHE A 6 0.14 27.63 -10.09
N ASP A 7 1.12 28.22 -9.42
CA ASP A 7 2.01 27.58 -8.47
C ASP A 7 2.45 28.60 -7.43
N ILE A 8 2.81 28.16 -6.21
CA ILE A 8 3.29 29.03 -5.13
C ILE A 8 4.61 28.54 -4.58
N GLU A 9 5.46 29.50 -4.16
CA GLU A 9 6.67 29.20 -3.39
C GLU A 9 6.55 29.75 -1.98
N THR A 10 6.99 28.94 -1.02
CA THR A 10 6.79 29.17 0.42
C THR A 10 8.08 28.94 1.21
N ASP A 11 8.06 29.29 2.48
CA ASP A 11 9.15 29.09 3.44
C ASP A 11 9.34 27.63 3.88
N GLY A 12 8.63 26.69 3.28
CA GLY A 12 8.76 25.26 3.51
C GLY A 12 7.43 24.51 3.47
N LEU A 13 7.45 23.21 3.79
CA LEU A 13 6.24 22.37 3.75
C LEU A 13 5.20 22.78 4.80
N ASN A 14 5.64 23.23 6.00
CA ASN A 14 4.77 23.81 7.04
C ASN A 14 4.68 25.33 6.86
N ALA A 15 4.35 25.74 5.64
CA ALA A 15 4.44 27.13 5.20
C ALA A 15 3.78 28.11 6.16
N THR A 16 4.52 29.14 6.56
CA THR A 16 4.03 30.30 7.32
C THR A 16 3.95 31.55 6.46
N LYS A 17 4.63 31.54 5.30
CA LYS A 17 4.74 32.66 4.38
C LYS A 17 4.74 32.19 2.94
N VAL A 18 4.06 32.93 2.09
CA VAL A 18 4.13 32.79 0.62
C VAL A 18 5.10 33.82 0.09
N HIS A 19 6.15 33.39 -0.59
CA HIS A 19 7.18 34.24 -1.17
C HIS A 19 6.75 34.83 -2.50
N CYS A 20 6.21 33.99 -3.38
CA CYS A 20 5.65 34.41 -4.66
C CYS A 20 4.57 33.45 -5.14
N ILE A 21 3.74 33.95 -6.05
CA ILE A 21 2.75 33.20 -6.81
C ILE A 21 2.99 33.50 -8.28
N CYS A 22 3.05 32.47 -9.12
CA CYS A 22 3.10 32.60 -10.56
C CYS A 22 1.81 32.06 -11.17
N ALA A 23 1.28 32.72 -12.19
CA ALA A 23 0.05 32.28 -12.87
C ALA A 23 0.07 32.54 -14.38
N MET A 24 -0.69 31.72 -15.12
CA MET A 24 -0.93 31.86 -16.57
C MET A 24 -2.41 31.60 -16.86
N LEU A 25 -2.98 32.32 -17.81
CA LEU A 25 -4.31 32.02 -18.36
C LEU A 25 -4.25 30.95 -19.45
N ASP A 26 -5.36 30.24 -19.61
CA ASP A 26 -5.56 29.30 -20.71
C ASP A 26 -6.23 29.97 -21.91
N ASN A 27 -5.59 31.06 -22.42
CA ASN A 27 -6.11 31.88 -23.49
C ASN A 27 -5.22 31.88 -24.77
N GLY A 28 -4.27 30.94 -24.85
CA GLY A 28 -3.29 30.84 -25.94
C GLY A 28 -2.05 31.71 -25.75
N GLU A 29 -2.03 32.62 -24.78
CA GLU A 29 -0.86 33.42 -24.46
C GLU A 29 0.14 32.67 -23.59
N SER A 30 1.42 33.13 -23.66
CA SER A 30 2.53 32.56 -22.88
C SER A 30 2.93 33.44 -21.68
N THR A 31 2.14 34.49 -21.40
CA THR A 31 2.43 35.47 -20.35
C THR A 31 2.30 34.81 -18.97
N VAL A 32 3.35 34.93 -18.16
CA VAL A 32 3.33 34.51 -16.75
C VAL A 32 3.20 35.78 -15.90
N TYR A 33 2.14 35.82 -15.12
CA TYR A 33 1.89 36.88 -14.14
C TYR A 33 2.56 36.50 -12.83
N ASN A 34 3.25 37.47 -12.19
CA ASN A 34 4.02 37.26 -10.99
C ASN A 34 3.49 38.13 -9.85
N PHE A 35 3.26 37.54 -8.69
CA PHE A 35 2.82 38.21 -7.49
C PHE A 35 3.85 37.90 -6.38
N ILE A 36 4.49 38.95 -5.84
CA ILE A 36 5.67 38.82 -4.99
C ILE A 36 5.45 39.56 -3.66
N GLY A 37 5.98 39.00 -2.57
CA GLY A 37 6.02 39.60 -1.25
C GLY A 37 4.71 39.53 -0.47
N GLY A 38 4.58 40.32 0.59
CA GLY A 38 3.49 40.24 1.55
C GLY A 38 2.08 40.47 1.00
N GLU A 39 1.97 41.19 -0.14
CA GLU A 39 0.69 41.46 -0.82
C GLU A 39 0.37 40.45 -1.94
N ALA A 40 1.25 39.49 -2.22
CA ALA A 40 1.12 38.54 -3.33
C ALA A 40 -0.26 37.89 -3.38
N ASN A 41 -0.75 37.40 -2.26
CA ASN A 41 -2.05 36.72 -2.15
C ASN A 41 -3.22 37.64 -2.52
N GLY A 42 -3.21 38.88 -2.04
CA GLY A 42 -4.25 39.87 -2.33
C GLY A 42 -4.26 40.33 -3.80
N LEU A 43 -3.08 40.52 -4.37
CA LEU A 43 -2.90 40.88 -5.79
C LEU A 43 -3.34 39.72 -6.71
N PHE A 44 -2.92 38.49 -6.38
CA PHE A 44 -3.34 37.30 -7.13
C PHE A 44 -4.85 37.16 -7.15
N ARG A 45 -5.50 37.30 -6.00
CA ARG A 45 -6.97 37.19 -5.91
C ARG A 45 -7.69 38.28 -6.70
N LYS A 46 -7.19 39.52 -6.68
CA LYS A 46 -7.71 40.62 -7.52
C LYS A 46 -7.58 40.31 -9.00
N TRP A 47 -6.44 39.74 -9.38
CA TRP A 47 -6.19 39.32 -10.77
C TRP A 47 -7.13 38.17 -11.18
N LEU A 48 -7.33 37.14 -10.35
CA LEU A 48 -8.30 36.08 -10.63
C LEU A 48 -9.71 36.63 -10.87
N ALA A 49 -10.13 37.61 -10.07
CA ALA A 49 -11.43 38.24 -10.23
C ALA A 49 -11.52 39.09 -11.51
N SER A 50 -10.45 39.87 -11.85
CA SER A 50 -10.43 40.69 -13.06
C SER A 50 -10.45 39.86 -14.34
N GLU A 51 -9.83 38.68 -14.31
CA GLU A 51 -9.78 37.73 -15.44
C GLU A 51 -11.00 36.79 -15.47
N ASN A 52 -11.96 36.91 -14.55
CA ASN A 52 -13.14 36.01 -14.41
C ASN A 52 -12.74 34.54 -14.37
N VAL A 53 -11.70 34.21 -13.60
CA VAL A 53 -11.22 32.84 -13.41
C VAL A 53 -12.20 32.08 -12.52
N ASP A 54 -12.62 30.90 -12.94
CA ASP A 54 -13.48 29.97 -12.17
C ASP A 54 -12.80 28.64 -11.91
N THR A 55 -11.79 28.31 -12.72
CA THR A 55 -11.05 27.04 -12.62
C THR A 55 -9.57 27.31 -12.36
N LEU A 56 -9.06 26.71 -11.29
CA LEU A 56 -7.63 26.73 -10.94
C LEU A 56 -7.00 25.38 -11.23
N VAL A 57 -5.88 25.39 -11.95
CA VAL A 57 -5.09 24.21 -12.28
C VAL A 57 -3.70 24.35 -11.70
N GLY A 58 -3.23 23.31 -11.01
CA GLY A 58 -1.86 23.23 -10.51
C GLY A 58 -1.44 21.78 -10.27
N HIS A 59 -0.25 21.58 -9.77
CA HIS A 59 0.28 20.25 -9.48
C HIS A 59 0.33 20.00 -7.97
N ASN A 60 -0.51 19.10 -7.45
CA ASN A 60 -0.71 18.84 -6.03
C ASN A 60 -1.39 19.99 -5.26
N ILE A 61 -2.14 20.83 -5.95
CA ILE A 61 -2.77 22.03 -5.38
C ILE A 61 -3.83 21.71 -4.32
N ILE A 62 -4.49 20.56 -4.41
CA ILE A 62 -5.48 20.11 -3.42
C ILE A 62 -4.82 19.85 -2.07
N ASN A 63 -3.58 19.32 -2.05
CA ASN A 63 -2.92 18.97 -0.80
C ASN A 63 -1.94 20.06 -0.30
N PHE A 64 -1.56 21.02 -1.12
CA PHE A 64 -0.56 22.02 -0.73
C PHE A 64 -0.99 23.46 -1.00
N ASP A 65 -1.01 23.91 -2.23
CA ASP A 65 -1.15 25.35 -2.57
C ASP A 65 -2.45 25.95 -2.02
N VAL A 66 -3.58 25.36 -2.32
CA VAL A 66 -4.88 25.89 -1.87
C VAL A 66 -5.04 25.84 -0.34
N PRO A 67 -4.71 24.74 0.35
CA PRO A 67 -4.68 24.73 1.81
C PRO A 67 -3.76 25.77 2.45
N VAL A 68 -2.57 25.96 1.89
CA VAL A 68 -1.63 26.98 2.37
C VAL A 68 -2.22 28.38 2.20
N LEU A 69 -2.75 28.70 1.01
CA LEU A 69 -3.39 29.97 0.75
C LEU A 69 -4.59 30.22 1.67
N ARG A 70 -5.46 29.22 1.89
CA ARG A 70 -6.59 29.31 2.84
C ARG A 70 -6.11 29.61 4.26
N ARG A 71 -5.10 28.89 4.74
CA ARG A 71 -4.58 29.04 6.11
C ARG A 71 -3.91 30.41 6.32
N ILE A 72 -3.07 30.84 5.40
CA ILE A 72 -2.31 32.09 5.55
C ILE A 72 -3.20 33.33 5.37
N THR A 73 -4.19 33.25 4.47
CA THR A 73 -5.02 34.43 4.14
C THR A 73 -6.32 34.48 4.92
N GLY A 74 -6.80 33.36 5.49
CA GLY A 74 -8.14 33.23 6.05
C GLY A 74 -9.27 33.43 5.02
N MET A 75 -8.95 33.45 3.73
CA MET A 75 -9.89 33.73 2.66
C MET A 75 -10.48 32.46 2.08
N ASP A 76 -11.69 32.55 1.57
CA ASP A 76 -12.31 31.48 0.79
C ASP A 76 -11.64 31.36 -0.59
N TRP A 77 -11.27 30.13 -0.93
CA TRP A 77 -10.67 29.73 -2.21
C TRP A 77 -11.57 28.70 -2.91
N SER A 78 -12.86 29.00 -3.00
CA SER A 78 -13.87 28.13 -3.63
C SER A 78 -13.84 28.29 -5.15
N PHE A 79 -12.85 27.64 -5.77
CA PHE A 79 -12.70 27.50 -7.21
C PHE A 79 -12.94 26.05 -7.63
N ASN A 80 -13.24 25.85 -8.91
CA ASN A 80 -13.17 24.52 -9.49
C ASN A 80 -11.67 24.12 -9.61
N LEU A 81 -11.24 23.18 -8.79
CA LEU A 81 -9.83 22.74 -8.75
C LEU A 81 -9.59 21.61 -9.75
N ARG A 82 -8.51 21.71 -10.50
CA ARG A 82 -8.00 20.64 -11.36
C ARG A 82 -6.53 20.38 -11.01
N ASP A 83 -6.28 19.27 -10.34
CA ASP A 83 -4.96 18.88 -9.85
C ASP A 83 -4.30 17.92 -10.84
N THR A 84 -3.19 18.36 -11.45
CA THR A 84 -2.48 17.55 -12.45
C THR A 84 -1.81 16.32 -11.84
N LEU A 85 -1.57 16.27 -10.52
CA LEU A 85 -1.11 15.05 -9.85
C LEU A 85 -2.22 14.01 -9.77
N VAL A 86 -3.47 14.42 -9.49
CA VAL A 86 -4.66 13.56 -9.52
C VAL A 86 -4.89 13.04 -10.94
N LEU A 87 -4.87 13.92 -11.93
CA LEU A 87 -5.00 13.55 -13.34
C LEU A 87 -3.91 12.57 -13.80
N SER A 88 -2.66 12.82 -13.41
CA SER A 88 -1.53 11.93 -13.73
C SER A 88 -1.71 10.53 -13.17
N ARG A 89 -2.19 10.40 -11.94
CA ARG A 89 -2.48 9.12 -11.30
C ARG A 89 -3.67 8.42 -11.94
N LEU A 90 -4.71 9.17 -12.30
CA LEU A 90 -5.87 8.64 -13.04
C LEU A 90 -5.46 8.15 -14.43
N HIS A 91 -4.54 8.86 -15.10
CA HIS A 91 -4.01 8.46 -16.40
C HIS A 91 -3.27 7.12 -16.34
N ASN A 92 -2.35 6.95 -15.39
CA ASN A 92 -1.64 5.69 -15.14
C ASN A 92 -1.06 5.64 -13.73
N PRO A 93 -1.69 4.97 -12.74
CA PRO A 93 -1.18 4.91 -11.36
C PRO A 93 0.23 4.30 -11.20
N SER A 94 0.68 3.53 -12.18
CA SER A 94 1.99 2.83 -12.17
C SER A 94 2.95 3.41 -13.20
N LEU A 95 2.95 4.72 -13.39
CA LEU A 95 3.79 5.40 -14.36
C LEU A 95 5.28 5.29 -13.98
N ASP A 96 6.10 4.77 -14.88
CA ASP A 96 7.54 4.66 -14.69
C ASP A 96 8.16 6.05 -14.47
N GLY A 97 9.06 6.19 -13.49
CA GLY A 97 9.63 7.47 -13.07
C GLY A 97 8.70 8.34 -12.22
N GLY A 98 7.47 7.87 -11.92
CA GLY A 98 6.53 8.53 -11.01
C GLY A 98 5.78 9.72 -11.59
N HIS A 99 5.14 10.48 -10.71
CA HIS A 99 4.15 11.51 -11.03
C HIS A 99 4.61 12.94 -10.73
N SER A 100 5.87 13.13 -10.32
CA SER A 100 6.37 14.48 -9.99
C SER A 100 6.36 15.40 -11.23
N LEU A 101 6.19 16.69 -10.99
CA LEU A 101 6.21 17.69 -12.06
C LEU A 101 7.55 17.65 -12.82
N ARG A 102 8.67 17.39 -12.12
CA ARG A 102 9.99 17.18 -12.73
C ARG A 102 9.96 16.01 -13.73
N SER A 103 9.48 14.83 -13.30
CA SER A 103 9.42 13.64 -14.16
C SER A 103 8.52 13.87 -15.39
N TRP A 104 7.48 14.67 -15.24
CA TRP A 104 6.63 15.07 -16.34
C TRP A 104 7.31 16.08 -17.25
N GLY A 105 8.05 17.05 -16.71
CA GLY A 105 8.85 17.98 -17.50
C GLY A 105 9.85 17.26 -18.41
N GLU A 106 10.52 16.22 -17.87
CA GLU A 106 11.42 15.36 -18.65
C GLU A 106 10.69 14.65 -19.79
N ARG A 107 9.52 14.04 -19.54
CA ARG A 107 8.71 13.34 -20.55
C ARG A 107 8.18 14.26 -21.65
N LEU A 108 7.83 15.49 -21.29
CA LEU A 108 7.27 16.47 -22.21
C LEU A 108 8.34 17.28 -22.96
N GLY A 109 9.62 17.07 -22.64
CA GLY A 109 10.71 17.89 -23.20
C GLY A 109 10.67 19.36 -22.73
N ASN A 110 9.96 19.62 -21.64
CA ASN A 110 9.84 20.92 -20.98
C ASN A 110 10.50 20.83 -19.61
N TYR A 111 11.83 20.91 -19.62
CA TYR A 111 12.64 20.59 -18.44
C TYR A 111 12.42 21.58 -17.32
N LYS A 112 12.35 21.06 -16.11
CA LYS A 112 12.31 21.80 -14.87
C LYS A 112 13.72 21.88 -14.30
N ASP A 113 14.19 23.10 -14.05
CA ASP A 113 15.47 23.31 -13.39
C ASP A 113 15.39 22.88 -11.91
N ASP A 114 16.53 22.47 -11.35
CA ASP A 114 16.65 22.18 -9.93
C ASP A 114 16.91 23.48 -9.17
N TYR A 115 15.97 23.89 -8.33
CA TYR A 115 16.22 24.98 -7.38
C TYR A 115 17.17 24.49 -6.29
N GLN A 116 18.31 25.20 -6.15
CA GLN A 116 19.37 24.87 -5.19
C GLN A 116 19.46 25.88 -4.03
N GLY A 117 18.59 26.89 -4.02
CA GLY A 117 18.56 27.92 -2.99
C GLY A 117 17.88 27.48 -1.69
N GLY A 118 17.98 28.32 -0.65
CA GLY A 118 17.20 28.20 0.59
C GLY A 118 15.73 28.56 0.38
N TRP A 119 14.88 28.09 1.29
CA TRP A 119 13.43 28.33 1.24
C TRP A 119 12.99 29.42 2.23
N GLU A 120 13.89 29.90 3.08
CA GLU A 120 13.57 30.83 4.16
C GLU A 120 13.24 32.24 3.66
N GLU A 121 13.86 32.65 2.55
CA GLU A 121 13.70 33.97 1.98
C GLU A 121 13.45 33.91 0.46
N TYR A 122 12.72 34.92 -0.04
CA TYR A 122 12.48 35.08 -1.46
C TYR A 122 13.78 35.31 -2.23
N SER A 123 13.93 34.64 -3.40
CA SER A 123 14.98 34.88 -4.37
C SER A 123 14.44 35.02 -5.80
N HIS A 124 15.18 35.67 -6.69
CA HIS A 124 14.80 35.73 -8.09
C HIS A 124 14.86 34.35 -8.80
N GLU A 125 15.76 33.51 -8.36
CA GLU A 125 15.87 32.13 -8.85
C GLU A 125 14.64 31.29 -8.43
N MET A 126 14.13 31.49 -7.23
CA MET A 126 12.86 30.91 -6.76
C MET A 126 11.69 31.35 -7.65
N LEU A 127 11.63 32.61 -8.02
CA LEU A 127 10.61 33.13 -8.94
C LEU A 127 10.70 32.47 -10.33
N GLN A 128 11.91 32.33 -10.88
CA GLN A 128 12.11 31.66 -12.17
C GLN A 128 11.69 30.18 -12.11
N TYR A 129 11.98 29.51 -10.99
CA TYR A 129 11.58 28.14 -10.73
C TYR A 129 10.05 28.01 -10.70
N CYS A 130 9.34 28.86 -9.94
CA CYS A 130 7.88 28.92 -9.90
C CYS A 130 7.26 29.18 -11.29
N GLN A 131 7.82 30.10 -12.06
CA GLN A 131 7.38 30.38 -13.44
C GLN A 131 7.50 29.14 -14.34
N GLN A 132 8.58 28.38 -14.20
CA GLN A 132 8.79 27.15 -14.97
C GLN A 132 7.79 26.07 -14.56
N ASP A 133 7.48 25.96 -13.28
CA ASP A 133 6.49 25.01 -12.77
C ASP A 133 5.10 25.25 -13.36
N VAL A 134 4.69 26.51 -13.46
CA VAL A 134 3.43 26.88 -14.13
C VAL A 134 3.42 26.48 -15.60
N ARG A 135 4.54 26.69 -16.34
CA ARG A 135 4.65 26.29 -17.76
C ARG A 135 4.56 24.77 -17.93
N VAL A 136 5.27 24.02 -17.10
CA VAL A 136 5.23 22.55 -17.11
C VAL A 136 3.84 22.03 -16.74
N THR A 137 3.21 22.64 -15.72
CA THR A 137 1.84 22.30 -15.30
C THR A 137 0.82 22.52 -16.42
N LYS A 138 0.92 23.64 -17.17
CA LYS A 138 0.05 23.90 -18.32
C LYS A 138 0.25 22.85 -19.42
N ALA A 139 1.51 22.55 -19.77
CA ALA A 139 1.82 21.53 -20.77
C ALA A 139 1.32 20.13 -20.33
N LEU A 140 1.51 19.77 -19.06
CA LEU A 140 1.04 18.52 -18.49
C LEU A 140 -0.50 18.41 -18.52
N TYR A 141 -1.19 19.48 -18.11
CA TYR A 141 -2.66 19.49 -18.13
C TYR A 141 -3.20 19.21 -19.52
N HIS A 142 -2.70 19.91 -20.55
CA HIS A 142 -3.12 19.69 -21.93
C HIS A 142 -2.74 18.32 -22.46
N HIS A 143 -1.64 17.74 -22.00
CA HIS A 143 -1.26 16.35 -22.34
C HIS A 143 -2.23 15.32 -21.76
N LEU A 144 -2.64 15.52 -20.50
CA LEU A 144 -3.49 14.56 -19.78
C LEU A 144 -4.97 14.68 -20.17
N VAL A 145 -5.43 15.89 -20.46
CA VAL A 145 -6.83 16.20 -20.78
C VAL A 145 -7.03 16.21 -22.29
N THR A 146 -6.89 15.05 -22.93
CA THR A 146 -7.08 14.88 -24.38
C THR A 146 -8.54 14.61 -24.79
N GLY A 147 -9.50 14.68 -23.86
CA GLY A 147 -10.91 14.37 -24.08
C GLY A 147 -11.81 15.18 -23.16
N ASP A 148 -12.82 14.53 -22.57
CA ASP A 148 -13.74 15.17 -21.63
C ASP A 148 -13.03 15.47 -20.29
N LYS A 149 -12.67 16.76 -20.11
CA LYS A 149 -12.02 17.26 -18.88
C LYS A 149 -12.91 17.18 -17.64
N ASP A 150 -14.19 17.00 -17.82
CA ASP A 150 -15.20 16.90 -16.77
C ASP A 150 -15.83 15.48 -16.73
N SER A 151 -15.09 14.48 -17.20
CA SER A 151 -15.55 13.08 -17.16
C SER A 151 -15.86 12.63 -15.72
N PRO A 152 -16.81 11.68 -15.53
CA PRO A 152 -17.13 11.17 -14.20
C PRO A 152 -15.92 10.68 -13.40
N ALA A 153 -14.90 10.12 -14.09
CA ALA A 153 -13.67 9.67 -13.46
C ALA A 153 -12.85 10.84 -12.91
N VAL A 154 -12.74 11.93 -13.67
CA VAL A 154 -12.02 13.15 -13.23
C VAL A 154 -12.72 13.78 -12.04
N GLU A 155 -14.03 13.96 -12.12
CA GLU A 155 -14.80 14.60 -11.04
C GLU A 155 -14.73 13.80 -9.74
N ILE A 156 -14.93 12.47 -9.79
CA ILE A 156 -14.92 11.63 -8.59
C ILE A 156 -13.54 11.59 -7.93
N GLU A 157 -12.46 11.58 -8.71
CA GLU A 157 -11.10 11.55 -8.15
C GLU A 157 -10.72 12.89 -7.48
N HIS A 158 -11.11 14.04 -8.05
CA HIS A 158 -10.85 15.34 -7.43
C HIS A 158 -11.66 15.55 -6.15
N ARG A 159 -12.96 15.22 -6.16
CA ARG A 159 -13.79 15.27 -4.96
C ARG A 159 -13.27 14.33 -3.86
N THR A 160 -12.87 13.12 -4.23
CA THR A 160 -12.25 12.18 -3.31
C THR A 160 -10.93 12.72 -2.76
N ALA A 161 -10.09 13.31 -3.60
CA ALA A 161 -8.82 13.87 -3.15
C ALA A 161 -9.00 14.99 -2.10
N ASP A 162 -10.01 15.84 -2.27
CA ASP A 162 -10.33 16.89 -1.31
C ASP A 162 -10.80 16.32 0.05
N ILE A 163 -11.70 15.33 0.03
CA ILE A 163 -12.16 14.64 1.25
C ILE A 163 -10.99 13.92 1.95
N ILE A 164 -10.13 13.27 1.20
CA ILE A 164 -8.96 12.57 1.76
C ILE A 164 -7.93 13.53 2.33
N ARG A 165 -7.79 14.72 1.76
CA ARG A 165 -7.00 15.79 2.37
C ARG A 165 -7.58 16.20 3.73
N GLU A 166 -8.89 16.46 3.81
CA GLU A 166 -9.57 16.75 5.08
C GLU A 166 -9.41 15.61 6.09
N GLN A 167 -9.56 14.36 5.66
CA GLN A 167 -9.30 13.19 6.51
C GLN A 167 -7.88 13.17 7.06
N THR A 168 -6.89 13.49 6.23
CA THR A 168 -5.48 13.55 6.64
C THR A 168 -5.26 14.67 7.64
N ASP A 169 -5.84 15.84 7.42
CA ASP A 169 -5.76 16.98 8.34
C ASP A 169 -6.45 16.68 9.69
N ASN A 170 -7.58 15.98 9.66
CA ASN A 170 -8.28 15.55 10.87
C ASN A 170 -7.44 14.59 11.72
N GLY A 171 -6.77 13.62 11.09
CA GLY A 171 -6.04 12.56 11.77
C GLY A 171 -6.90 11.74 12.73
N MET A 172 -6.29 10.71 13.33
CA MET A 172 -6.94 9.88 14.34
C MET A 172 -6.20 9.99 15.67
N ILE A 173 -6.96 9.89 16.78
CA ILE A 173 -6.38 9.82 18.12
C ILE A 173 -5.95 8.38 18.40
N LEU A 174 -4.71 8.22 18.83
CA LEU A 174 -4.18 6.98 19.36
C LEU A 174 -4.09 7.10 20.89
N ASN A 175 -4.58 6.10 21.62
CA ASN A 175 -4.35 6.00 23.05
C ASN A 175 -2.90 5.62 23.30
N GLU A 176 -2.07 6.63 23.50
CA GLU A 176 -0.61 6.50 23.59
C GLU A 176 -0.18 5.69 24.82
N GLU A 177 -0.82 5.92 25.97
CA GLU A 177 -0.54 5.20 27.22
C GLU A 177 -0.78 3.71 27.03
N ARG A 178 -1.96 3.35 26.53
CA ARG A 178 -2.30 1.94 26.25
C ARG A 178 -1.41 1.34 25.16
N ALA A 179 -0.96 2.14 24.20
CA ALA A 179 -0.04 1.66 23.17
C ALA A 179 1.34 1.28 23.74
N TYR A 180 1.86 2.07 24.68
CA TYR A 180 3.11 1.73 25.39
C TYR A 180 2.96 0.49 26.27
N GLU A 181 1.85 0.36 26.99
CA GLU A 181 1.54 -0.85 27.77
C GLU A 181 1.52 -2.09 26.86
N LEU A 182 0.79 -2.01 25.74
CA LEU A 182 0.69 -3.10 24.78
C LEU A 182 2.05 -3.46 24.17
N LEU A 183 2.90 -2.46 23.90
CA LEU A 183 4.27 -2.69 23.42
C LEU A 183 5.11 -3.41 24.47
N ALA A 184 4.96 -3.09 25.76
CA ALA A 184 5.67 -3.74 26.85
C ALA A 184 5.22 -5.21 26.99
N GLU A 185 3.89 -5.47 27.02
CA GLU A 185 3.31 -6.81 27.06
C GLU A 185 3.81 -7.70 25.90
N MET A 186 3.80 -7.16 24.67
CA MET A 186 4.25 -7.90 23.49
C MET A 186 5.76 -8.18 23.52
N LYS A 187 6.59 -7.23 24.02
CA LYS A 187 8.04 -7.42 24.14
C LYS A 187 8.39 -8.48 25.18
N GLU A 188 7.71 -8.47 26.33
CA GLU A 188 7.86 -9.51 27.35
C GLU A 188 7.55 -10.89 26.74
N LYS A 189 6.45 -11.00 26.00
CA LYS A 189 6.07 -12.25 25.31
C LYS A 189 7.08 -12.70 24.26
N VAL A 190 7.74 -11.75 23.58
CA VAL A 190 8.83 -12.06 22.65
C VAL A 190 10.01 -12.68 23.39
N LEU A 191 10.41 -12.12 24.55
CA LEU A 191 11.51 -12.67 25.36
C LEU A 191 11.19 -14.11 25.83
N ASP A 192 9.96 -14.36 26.33
CA ASP A 192 9.52 -15.72 26.69
C ASP A 192 9.71 -16.72 25.53
N ILE A 193 9.33 -16.30 24.32
CA ILE A 193 9.45 -17.15 23.12
C ILE A 193 10.92 -17.33 22.74
N GLU A 194 11.75 -16.29 22.85
CA GLU A 194 13.19 -16.38 22.55
C GLU A 194 13.87 -17.37 23.51
N ASP A 195 13.56 -17.30 24.80
CA ASP A 195 14.09 -18.23 25.79
C ASP A 195 13.67 -19.68 25.49
N GLU A 196 12.38 -19.92 25.24
CA GLU A 196 11.88 -21.25 24.90
C GLU A 196 12.51 -21.78 23.60
N VAL A 197 12.70 -20.92 22.61
CA VAL A 197 13.34 -21.29 21.35
C VAL A 197 14.81 -21.62 21.57
N HIS A 198 15.57 -20.85 22.34
CA HIS A 198 16.98 -21.12 22.60
C HIS A 198 17.19 -22.42 23.41
N GLU A 199 16.22 -22.81 24.22
CA GLU A 199 16.22 -24.12 24.87
C GLU A 199 16.06 -25.28 23.87
N ARG A 200 15.21 -25.11 22.86
CA ARG A 200 14.88 -26.15 21.88
C ARG A 200 15.81 -26.16 20.67
N PHE A 201 16.23 -25.01 20.20
CA PHE A 201 17.09 -24.84 19.04
C PHE A 201 18.54 -24.64 19.46
N LYS A 202 19.21 -25.72 19.84
CA LYS A 202 20.64 -25.67 20.19
C LYS A 202 21.46 -25.19 19.00
N PRO A 203 22.57 -24.45 19.22
CA PRO A 203 23.42 -23.95 18.15
C PRO A 203 23.84 -25.05 17.18
N LEU A 204 23.58 -24.87 15.90
CA LEU A 204 24.01 -25.78 14.84
C LEU A 204 25.38 -25.36 14.32
N PRO A 205 26.28 -26.32 14.02
CA PRO A 205 27.58 -26.01 13.48
C PRO A 205 27.48 -25.32 12.11
N VAL A 206 28.21 -24.23 11.98
CA VAL A 206 28.38 -23.49 10.72
C VAL A 206 29.87 -23.50 10.37
N TRP A 207 30.18 -24.07 9.23
CA TRP A 207 31.56 -24.06 8.74
C TRP A 207 31.95 -22.66 8.27
N VAL A 208 33.12 -22.18 8.74
CA VAL A 208 33.72 -20.91 8.35
C VAL A 208 34.99 -21.21 7.55
N ASP A 209 34.94 -20.91 6.26
CA ASP A 209 36.09 -21.04 5.40
C ASP A 209 37.17 -20.03 5.77
N LEU A 210 38.38 -20.49 5.95
CA LEU A 210 39.57 -19.66 6.14
C LEU A 210 40.48 -19.72 4.89
N PRO A 211 41.23 -18.65 4.62
CA PRO A 211 42.28 -18.72 3.62
C PRO A 211 43.28 -19.82 3.99
N HIS A 212 43.53 -20.71 3.05
CA HIS A 212 44.51 -21.80 3.24
C HIS A 212 45.83 -21.25 3.74
N PRO A 213 46.45 -21.83 4.79
CA PRO A 213 47.66 -21.28 5.40
C PRO A 213 48.87 -21.30 4.45
N GLY A 214 48.88 -22.19 3.44
CA GLY A 214 50.00 -22.37 2.49
C GLY A 214 51.30 -22.62 3.23
N ASP A 215 52.40 -22.15 2.65
CA ASP A 215 53.75 -22.28 3.22
C ASP A 215 54.04 -21.28 4.36
N LYS A 216 53.05 -20.44 4.75
CA LYS A 216 53.20 -19.39 5.78
C LYS A 216 52.74 -19.84 7.17
N THR A 217 52.86 -21.11 7.46
CA THR A 217 52.51 -21.67 8.77
C THR A 217 53.58 -21.35 9.84
N HIS A 218 54.85 -21.22 9.44
CA HIS A 218 55.96 -20.93 10.35
C HIS A 218 56.74 -19.69 9.90
N ASN A 219 57.38 -19.04 10.86
CA ASN A 219 58.34 -17.97 10.66
C ASN A 219 59.71 -18.53 10.23
N LYS A 220 60.64 -17.67 9.79
CA LYS A 220 61.98 -18.08 9.37
C LYS A 220 62.80 -18.75 10.48
N ASP A 221 62.47 -18.52 11.74
CA ASP A 221 63.11 -19.09 12.93
C ASP A 221 62.49 -20.44 13.36
N GLY A 222 61.53 -20.95 12.60
CA GLY A 222 60.85 -22.22 12.87
C GLY A 222 59.64 -22.08 13.84
N SER A 223 59.38 -20.92 14.41
CA SER A 223 58.20 -20.68 15.26
C SER A 223 56.93 -20.61 14.44
N ILE A 224 55.79 -20.99 15.04
CA ILE A 224 54.46 -20.88 14.41
C ILE A 224 54.15 -19.40 14.17
N SER A 225 53.72 -19.06 12.95
CA SER A 225 53.33 -17.68 12.64
C SER A 225 52.11 -17.25 13.44
N LYS A 226 52.08 -16.00 13.92
CA LYS A 226 50.93 -15.45 14.69
C LYS A 226 49.58 -15.63 14.00
N ARG A 227 49.56 -15.50 12.66
CA ARG A 227 48.35 -15.68 11.85
C ARG A 227 47.85 -17.13 11.86
N TYR A 228 48.77 -18.08 11.72
CA TYR A 228 48.42 -19.50 11.72
C TYR A 228 48.01 -19.96 13.13
N GLN A 229 48.72 -19.50 14.16
CA GLN A 229 48.33 -19.75 15.55
C GLN A 229 46.91 -19.25 15.85
N ALA A 230 46.58 -18.03 15.42
CA ALA A 230 45.23 -17.47 15.61
C ALA A 230 44.13 -18.26 14.85
N GLN A 231 44.47 -18.95 13.78
CA GLN A 231 43.55 -19.88 13.11
C GLN A 231 43.41 -21.20 13.89
N LEU A 232 44.50 -21.75 14.37
CA LEU A 232 44.51 -22.97 15.21
C LEU A 232 43.76 -22.73 16.54
N ASP A 233 43.92 -21.57 17.16
CA ASP A 233 43.24 -21.20 18.40
C ASP A 233 41.69 -21.16 18.21
N LYS A 234 41.21 -20.93 16.99
CA LYS A 234 39.81 -21.03 16.60
C LYS A 234 39.36 -22.46 16.28
N GLY A 235 40.25 -23.43 16.36
CA GLY A 235 39.98 -24.83 16.00
C GLY A 235 40.00 -25.10 14.50
N ALA A 236 40.75 -24.30 13.72
CA ALA A 236 40.85 -24.51 12.29
C ALA A 236 41.52 -25.87 11.95
N HIS A 237 40.90 -26.58 11.06
CA HIS A 237 41.32 -27.91 10.59
C HIS A 237 40.94 -28.11 9.11
N TYR A 238 41.47 -29.17 8.52
CA TYR A 238 41.06 -29.59 7.19
C TYR A 238 39.83 -30.48 7.27
N GLU A 239 38.76 -30.10 6.59
CA GLU A 239 37.60 -30.96 6.38
C GLU A 239 37.75 -31.71 5.05
N ALA A 240 37.74 -33.05 5.08
CA ALA A 240 37.74 -33.87 3.88
C ALA A 240 36.36 -33.78 3.21
N THR A 241 36.29 -33.09 2.09
CA THR A 241 35.12 -33.15 1.20
C THR A 241 35.42 -34.22 0.16
N ASP A 242 34.50 -35.15 -0.08
CA ASP A 242 34.48 -36.23 -1.03
C ASP A 242 35.77 -36.47 -1.87
N GLU A 243 36.19 -37.70 -2.16
CA GLU A 243 37.49 -38.13 -2.67
C GLU A 243 38.06 -37.39 -3.91
N SER A 244 37.33 -36.43 -4.47
CA SER A 244 37.74 -35.69 -5.69
C SER A 244 37.96 -34.17 -5.50
N VAL A 245 37.79 -33.60 -4.31
CA VAL A 245 37.82 -32.15 -4.09
C VAL A 245 38.82 -31.77 -2.98
N ARG A 246 39.58 -30.70 -3.21
CA ARG A 246 40.53 -30.10 -2.27
C ARG A 246 39.92 -29.94 -0.88
N SER A 247 40.55 -30.48 0.16
CA SER A 247 40.19 -30.29 1.55
C SER A 247 39.99 -28.81 1.88
N LYS A 248 38.86 -28.48 2.47
CA LYS A 248 38.57 -27.11 2.93
C LYS A 248 39.31 -26.85 4.22
N TRP A 249 39.91 -25.68 4.37
CA TRP A 249 40.52 -25.19 5.59
C TRP A 249 39.60 -24.24 6.30
N GLY A 250 39.25 -24.50 7.57
CA GLY A 250 38.31 -23.68 8.33
C GLY A 250 38.04 -24.23 9.72
N TYR A 251 37.02 -23.74 10.35
CA TYR A 251 36.54 -24.18 11.67
C TYR A 251 35.05 -24.12 11.76
N TYR A 252 34.46 -24.79 12.77
CA TYR A 252 33.05 -24.68 13.06
C TYR A 252 32.78 -23.62 14.09
N GLU A 253 31.85 -22.68 13.76
CA GLU A 253 31.22 -21.82 14.73
C GLU A 253 29.86 -22.41 15.11
N TYR A 254 29.42 -22.10 16.32
CA TYR A 254 28.13 -22.51 16.88
C TYR A 254 27.33 -21.24 17.22
N PRO A 255 26.90 -20.46 16.21
CA PRO A 255 26.15 -19.24 16.47
C PRO A 255 24.80 -19.58 17.11
N GLU A 256 24.40 -18.75 18.07
CA GLU A 256 23.08 -18.82 18.63
C GLU A 256 22.00 -18.63 17.56
N PHE A 257 20.87 -19.31 17.72
CA PHE A 257 19.79 -19.25 16.74
C PHE A 257 19.12 -17.88 16.75
N ASN A 258 19.13 -17.21 15.59
CA ASN A 258 18.49 -15.91 15.41
C ASN A 258 17.12 -16.08 14.74
N LEU A 259 16.04 -15.88 15.50
CA LEU A 259 14.65 -15.94 15.03
C LEU A 259 14.32 -14.87 13.96
N GLY A 260 15.08 -13.79 13.88
CA GLY A 260 14.95 -12.79 12.82
C GLY A 260 15.54 -13.24 11.49
N SER A 261 16.37 -14.27 11.48
CA SER A 261 17.08 -14.76 10.28
C SER A 261 16.30 -15.84 9.54
N ARG A 262 15.64 -15.48 8.44
CA ARG A 262 14.90 -16.44 7.59
C ARG A 262 15.80 -17.59 7.10
N GLN A 263 17.07 -17.34 6.86
CA GLN A 263 18.02 -18.37 6.45
C GLN A 263 18.28 -19.38 7.57
N GLN A 264 18.49 -18.91 8.81
CA GLN A 264 18.67 -19.77 9.95
C GLN A 264 17.38 -20.56 10.24
N ILE A 265 16.21 -19.90 10.22
CA ILE A 265 14.92 -20.59 10.39
C ILE A 265 14.77 -21.73 9.38
N ALA A 266 15.06 -21.48 8.10
CA ALA A 266 15.00 -22.53 7.09
C ALA A 266 15.96 -23.69 7.40
N LYS A 267 17.21 -23.39 7.77
CA LYS A 267 18.23 -24.40 8.10
C LYS A 267 17.81 -25.26 9.30
N TYR A 268 17.32 -24.63 10.37
CA TYR A 268 16.90 -25.34 11.57
C TYR A 268 15.65 -26.20 11.33
N LEU A 269 14.64 -25.68 10.63
CA LEU A 269 13.46 -26.46 10.29
C LEU A 269 13.80 -27.66 9.39
N GLN A 270 14.77 -27.50 8.45
CA GLN A 270 15.27 -28.61 7.64
C GLN A 270 16.01 -29.63 8.50
N HIS A 271 16.77 -29.22 9.51
CA HIS A 271 17.39 -30.11 10.49
C HIS A 271 16.35 -30.94 11.23
N PHE A 272 15.18 -30.37 11.55
CA PHE A 272 14.03 -31.08 12.12
C PHE A 272 13.18 -31.83 11.08
N GLY A 273 13.65 -31.96 9.85
CA GLY A 273 12.99 -32.76 8.81
C GLY A 273 12.01 -32.01 7.91
N TRP A 274 11.93 -30.68 8.00
CA TRP A 274 11.12 -29.91 7.06
C TRP A 274 11.72 -29.96 5.65
N LYS A 275 10.86 -30.21 4.66
CA LYS A 275 11.21 -30.18 3.25
C LYS A 275 10.55 -28.97 2.60
N PRO A 276 11.29 -27.89 2.27
CA PRO A 276 10.73 -26.71 1.65
C PRO A 276 10.17 -27.04 0.26
N LYS A 277 8.99 -26.48 -0.04
CA LYS A 277 8.30 -26.65 -1.32
C LYS A 277 8.36 -25.42 -2.21
N ALA A 278 8.75 -24.27 -1.66
CA ALA A 278 8.80 -22.99 -2.35
C ALA A 278 10.14 -22.31 -2.08
N PHE A 279 10.69 -21.68 -3.13
CA PHE A 279 12.00 -21.05 -3.11
C PHE A 279 11.92 -19.65 -3.71
N THR A 280 12.78 -18.75 -3.27
CA THR A 280 12.99 -17.43 -3.87
C THR A 280 13.69 -17.57 -5.22
N GLU A 281 13.72 -16.52 -6.03
CA GLU A 281 14.48 -16.48 -7.29
C GLU A 281 15.97 -16.79 -7.10
N LYS A 282 16.52 -16.53 -5.90
CA LYS A 282 17.91 -16.85 -5.52
C LYS A 282 18.09 -18.27 -4.98
N GLY A 283 17.05 -19.11 -5.03
CA GLY A 283 17.11 -20.51 -4.58
C GLY A 283 17.02 -20.71 -3.06
N ASN A 284 16.77 -19.68 -2.26
CA ASN A 284 16.58 -19.83 -0.81
C ASN A 284 15.14 -20.29 -0.50
N PRO A 285 14.95 -21.19 0.48
CA PRO A 285 13.60 -21.56 0.92
C PRO A 285 12.79 -20.35 1.34
N ILE A 286 11.52 -20.31 0.93
CA ILE A 286 10.60 -19.26 1.40
C ILE A 286 10.15 -19.63 2.80
N VAL A 287 10.40 -18.71 3.74
CA VAL A 287 10.02 -18.80 5.14
C VAL A 287 9.19 -17.57 5.47
N ASP A 288 7.88 -17.71 5.38
CA ASP A 288 6.91 -16.70 5.77
C ASP A 288 5.85 -17.34 6.71
N GLU A 289 5.04 -16.51 7.34
CA GLU A 289 3.97 -16.96 8.25
C GLU A 289 3.05 -17.99 7.59
N LYS A 290 2.75 -17.81 6.29
CA LYS A 290 1.85 -18.69 5.55
C LYS A 290 2.46 -20.08 5.33
N VAL A 291 3.74 -20.13 4.97
CA VAL A 291 4.49 -21.40 4.80
C VAL A 291 4.66 -22.08 6.16
N LEU A 292 5.07 -21.33 7.19
CA LEU A 292 5.33 -21.87 8.53
C LEU A 292 4.06 -22.49 9.17
N LYS A 293 2.89 -21.90 9.00
CA LYS A 293 1.62 -22.46 9.45
C LYS A 293 1.28 -23.82 8.84
N THR A 294 1.91 -24.20 7.73
CA THR A 294 1.76 -25.51 7.09
C THR A 294 2.78 -26.54 7.59
N VAL A 295 3.77 -26.12 8.35
CA VAL A 295 4.84 -26.98 8.87
C VAL A 295 4.33 -27.70 10.11
N LYS A 296 4.34 -29.02 10.07
CA LYS A 296 3.86 -29.89 11.17
C LYS A 296 4.96 -30.21 12.22
N ILE A 297 5.83 -29.25 12.46
CA ILE A 297 6.89 -29.35 13.47
C ILE A 297 6.48 -28.42 14.62
N PRO A 298 6.39 -28.90 15.87
CA PRO A 298 5.93 -28.09 17.01
C PRO A 298 6.70 -26.77 17.15
N GLU A 299 7.99 -26.79 16.94
CA GLU A 299 8.87 -25.62 17.01
C GLU A 299 8.53 -24.54 15.96
N ALA A 300 7.93 -24.92 14.84
CA ALA A 300 7.52 -23.97 13.82
C ALA A 300 6.44 -22.99 14.33
N GLN A 301 5.61 -23.41 15.28
CA GLN A 301 4.60 -22.54 15.87
C GLN A 301 5.24 -21.40 16.67
N LEU A 302 6.28 -21.68 17.46
CA LEU A 302 7.02 -20.65 18.21
C LEU A 302 7.60 -19.58 17.26
N ILE A 303 8.11 -20.01 16.10
CA ILE A 303 8.61 -19.07 15.09
C ILE A 303 7.47 -18.24 14.49
N VAL A 304 6.30 -18.84 14.22
CA VAL A 304 5.11 -18.11 13.75
C VAL A 304 4.69 -17.05 14.76
N ASP A 305 4.66 -17.43 16.03
CA ASP A 305 4.26 -16.56 17.13
C ASP A 305 5.23 -15.38 17.29
N TYR A 306 6.54 -15.65 17.26
CA TYR A 306 7.57 -14.62 17.26
C TYR A 306 7.42 -13.64 16.09
N LEU A 307 7.29 -14.15 14.85
CA LEU A 307 7.13 -13.31 13.66
C LEU A 307 5.84 -12.49 13.69
N THR A 308 4.78 -13.03 14.27
CA THR A 308 3.52 -12.31 14.45
C THR A 308 3.68 -11.18 15.45
N LEU A 309 4.29 -11.44 16.62
CA LEU A 309 4.55 -10.43 17.65
C LEU A 309 5.46 -9.33 17.15
N THR A 310 6.59 -9.66 16.55
CA THR A 310 7.53 -8.66 16.03
C THR A 310 6.89 -7.76 14.98
N LYS A 311 6.02 -8.31 14.11
CA LYS A 311 5.24 -7.54 13.17
C LYS A 311 4.25 -6.61 13.88
N ARG A 312 3.58 -7.04 14.95
CA ARG A 312 2.66 -6.21 15.74
C ARG A 312 3.41 -5.10 16.47
N ILE A 313 4.54 -5.40 17.11
CA ILE A 313 5.39 -4.42 17.77
C ILE A 313 5.83 -3.33 16.79
N ALA A 314 6.36 -3.72 15.62
CA ALA A 314 6.78 -2.76 14.60
C ALA A 314 5.63 -1.87 14.12
N MET A 315 4.42 -2.42 13.99
CA MET A 315 3.24 -1.69 13.57
C MET A 315 2.78 -0.69 14.63
N VAL A 316 2.58 -1.13 15.87
CA VAL A 316 2.16 -0.25 16.98
C VAL A 316 3.21 0.84 17.22
N LYS A 317 4.50 0.47 17.19
CA LYS A 317 5.58 1.46 17.28
C LYS A 317 5.51 2.50 16.16
N SER A 318 5.23 2.09 14.92
CA SER A 318 5.12 3.04 13.80
C SER A 318 3.95 4.01 13.95
N TRP A 319 2.90 3.65 14.68
CA TRP A 319 1.78 4.53 15.01
C TRP A 319 2.16 5.52 16.11
N VAL A 320 2.78 5.04 17.18
CA VAL A 320 3.28 5.91 18.28
C VAL A 320 4.30 6.93 17.74
N ASP A 321 5.27 6.48 16.96
CA ASP A 321 6.30 7.34 16.36
C ASP A 321 5.72 8.39 15.38
N ALA A 322 4.48 8.21 14.94
CA ALA A 322 3.78 9.10 14.02
C ALA A 322 2.77 10.05 14.69
N ILE A 323 2.67 10.02 16.01
CA ILE A 323 1.86 11.00 16.73
C ILE A 323 2.48 12.38 16.52
N ASN A 324 1.66 13.32 16.08
CA ASN A 324 2.08 14.71 15.93
C ASN A 324 2.00 15.43 17.27
N ASP A 325 3.10 16.01 17.72
CA ASP A 325 3.21 16.65 19.04
C ASP A 325 2.24 17.84 19.23
N GLU A 326 1.89 18.54 18.14
CA GLU A 326 1.00 19.71 18.21
C GLU A 326 -0.48 19.31 18.29
N THR A 327 -0.86 18.24 17.59
CA THR A 327 -2.28 17.81 17.47
C THR A 327 -2.64 16.63 18.37
N GLY A 328 -1.65 15.87 18.87
CA GLY A 328 -1.84 14.61 19.59
C GLY A 328 -2.45 13.51 18.72
N ARG A 329 -2.36 13.64 17.38
CA ARG A 329 -3.01 12.75 16.42
C ARG A 329 -2.04 12.11 15.44
N VAL A 330 -2.44 11.00 14.88
CA VAL A 330 -1.73 10.34 13.79
C VAL A 330 -2.35 10.76 12.46
N HIS A 331 -1.55 11.41 11.61
CA HIS A 331 -1.95 11.91 10.29
C HIS A 331 -1.42 10.98 9.18
N GLY A 332 -2.04 9.81 9.02
CA GLY A 332 -1.65 8.84 8.00
C GLY A 332 -1.87 9.38 6.58
N ARG A 333 -0.86 9.25 5.71
CA ARG A 333 -0.98 9.68 4.32
C ARG A 333 -1.77 8.69 3.50
N VAL A 334 -2.73 9.19 2.73
CA VAL A 334 -3.53 8.41 1.79
C VAL A 334 -3.36 8.96 0.39
N ASN A 335 -3.04 8.08 -0.56
CA ASN A 335 -3.07 8.41 -1.97
C ASN A 335 -4.41 7.95 -2.55
N PRO A 336 -5.30 8.85 -2.99
CA PRO A 336 -6.64 8.50 -3.45
C PRO A 336 -6.66 7.53 -4.63
N CYS A 337 -5.67 7.60 -5.53
CA CYS A 337 -5.56 6.75 -6.72
C CYS A 337 -4.17 6.11 -6.79
N GLY A 338 -3.81 5.34 -5.76
CA GLY A 338 -2.46 4.77 -5.61
C GLY A 338 -2.25 3.39 -6.24
N ALA A 339 -3.31 2.65 -6.52
CA ALA A 339 -3.26 1.33 -7.13
C ALA A 339 -3.76 1.34 -8.58
N VAL A 340 -3.32 0.38 -9.40
CA VAL A 340 -3.78 0.21 -10.81
C VAL A 340 -5.30 0.03 -10.91
N THR A 341 -5.94 -0.45 -9.84
CA THR A 341 -7.39 -0.59 -9.73
C THR A 341 -8.09 0.72 -9.34
N GLY A 342 -7.36 1.81 -9.13
CA GLY A 342 -7.91 3.04 -8.58
C GLY A 342 -8.22 2.99 -7.07
N ARG A 343 -7.88 1.89 -6.38
CA ARG A 343 -7.98 1.83 -4.91
C ARG A 343 -7.01 2.80 -4.26
N MET A 344 -7.37 3.29 -3.09
CA MET A 344 -6.49 4.12 -2.25
C MET A 344 -5.34 3.30 -1.69
N THR A 345 -4.21 3.95 -1.45
CA THR A 345 -3.05 3.35 -0.77
C THR A 345 -2.62 4.20 0.40
N HIS A 346 -2.18 3.55 1.47
CA HIS A 346 -1.88 4.17 2.76
C HIS A 346 -0.40 4.06 3.10
N SER A 347 0.15 5.12 3.74
CA SER A 347 1.55 5.17 4.14
C SER A 347 1.77 6.20 5.25
N LYS A 348 2.84 6.07 5.99
CA LYS A 348 3.38 7.04 6.95
C LYS A 348 2.40 7.54 8.04
N PRO A 349 1.86 6.64 8.86
CA PRO A 349 1.91 5.19 8.81
C PRO A 349 0.78 4.59 7.97
N ASN A 350 0.87 3.27 7.68
CA ASN A 350 -0.23 2.57 7.01
C ASN A 350 -1.31 2.17 8.03
N CYS A 351 -2.31 3.01 8.20
CA CYS A 351 -3.44 2.78 9.11
C CYS A 351 -4.47 1.77 8.57
N ALA A 352 -4.41 1.41 7.28
CA ALA A 352 -5.34 0.44 6.69
C ALA A 352 -4.99 -1.02 6.98
N GLN A 353 -3.85 -1.30 7.62
CA GLN A 353 -3.39 -2.66 7.93
C GLN A 353 -3.58 -3.06 9.40
N VAL A 354 -4.45 -2.39 10.13
CA VAL A 354 -4.80 -2.80 11.50
C VAL A 354 -5.36 -4.23 11.46
N PRO A 355 -4.84 -5.16 12.29
CA PRO A 355 -5.25 -6.55 12.22
C PRO A 355 -6.72 -6.74 12.56
N ALA A 356 -7.34 -7.71 11.93
CA ALA A 356 -8.72 -8.06 12.21
C ALA A 356 -8.89 -8.65 13.61
N THR A 357 -10.01 -8.35 14.26
CA THR A 357 -10.43 -9.00 15.50
C THR A 357 -10.73 -10.47 15.23
N LYS A 358 -10.21 -11.36 16.07
CA LYS A 358 -10.54 -12.77 16.03
C LYS A 358 -11.62 -13.10 17.07
N HIS A 359 -12.42 -14.09 16.78
CA HIS A 359 -13.47 -14.59 17.66
C HIS A 359 -13.29 -16.09 17.91
N ASP A 360 -13.71 -16.55 19.07
CA ASP A 360 -13.83 -17.96 19.38
C ASP A 360 -15.06 -18.60 18.67
N LYS A 361 -15.32 -19.87 18.96
CA LYS A 361 -16.44 -20.62 18.38
C LYS A 361 -17.81 -20.07 18.78
N ASP A 362 -17.87 -19.39 19.91
CA ASP A 362 -19.09 -18.81 20.50
C ASP A 362 -19.27 -17.34 20.11
N GLY A 363 -18.38 -16.82 19.26
CA GLY A 363 -18.42 -15.44 18.77
C GLY A 363 -17.83 -14.40 19.73
N LYS A 364 -17.18 -14.82 20.82
CA LYS A 364 -16.53 -13.92 21.78
C LYS A 364 -15.18 -13.43 21.23
N ILE A 365 -14.89 -12.15 21.43
CA ILE A 365 -13.63 -11.54 21.02
C ILE A 365 -12.46 -12.17 21.77
N LEU A 366 -11.43 -12.56 21.01
CA LEU A 366 -10.15 -13.01 21.54
C LEU A 366 -9.19 -11.82 21.64
N TRP A 367 -8.66 -11.62 22.86
CA TRP A 367 -7.70 -10.56 23.19
C TRP A 367 -6.28 -11.12 23.34
N GLY A 368 -5.30 -10.24 23.36
CA GLY A 368 -3.90 -10.55 23.61
C GLY A 368 -3.35 -11.57 22.62
N PHE A 369 -2.49 -12.44 23.13
CA PHE A 369 -1.77 -13.43 22.33
C PHE A 369 -2.69 -14.39 21.57
N GLU A 370 -3.75 -14.90 22.19
CA GLU A 370 -4.73 -15.80 21.56
C GLU A 370 -5.43 -15.14 20.37
N GLY A 371 -5.79 -13.86 20.50
CA GLY A 371 -6.36 -13.04 19.45
C GLY A 371 -5.34 -12.57 18.39
N GLY A 372 -4.05 -12.82 18.60
CA GLY A 372 -2.96 -12.28 17.78
C GLY A 372 -2.91 -10.75 17.86
N TYR A 373 -3.35 -10.21 19.00
CA TYR A 373 -3.43 -8.77 19.30
C TYR A 373 -4.27 -7.95 18.32
N GLY A 374 -5.22 -8.57 17.63
CA GLY A 374 -6.06 -7.87 16.67
C GLY A 374 -7.01 -6.88 17.33
N ALA A 375 -7.75 -7.34 18.33
CA ALA A 375 -8.68 -6.51 19.11
C ALA A 375 -7.92 -5.41 19.87
N ASP A 376 -6.78 -5.76 20.48
CA ASP A 376 -5.92 -4.82 21.22
C ASP A 376 -5.47 -3.67 20.33
N CYS A 377 -4.93 -3.97 19.14
CA CYS A 377 -4.50 -2.97 18.17
C CYS A 377 -5.63 -2.06 17.70
N ARG A 378 -6.84 -2.59 17.51
CA ARG A 378 -8.01 -1.78 17.12
C ARG A 378 -8.46 -0.87 18.25
N ASN A 379 -8.41 -1.35 19.49
CA ASN A 379 -8.82 -0.60 20.67
C ASN A 379 -7.86 0.55 21.05
N LEU A 380 -6.70 0.66 20.40
CA LEU A 380 -5.82 1.82 20.54
C LEU A 380 -6.37 3.07 19.86
N TRP A 381 -7.21 2.91 18.85
CA TRP A 381 -7.78 4.02 18.09
C TRP A 381 -9.06 4.51 18.76
N THR A 382 -9.12 5.80 19.03
CA THR A 382 -10.21 6.41 19.78
C THR A 382 -10.65 7.74 19.17
N VAL A 383 -11.67 8.32 19.76
CA VAL A 383 -12.24 9.62 19.37
C VAL A 383 -12.34 10.52 20.61
N PRO A 384 -12.46 11.85 20.44
CA PRO A 384 -12.66 12.76 21.57
C PRO A 384 -13.95 12.44 22.33
N ASP A 385 -14.02 12.88 23.60
CA ASP A 385 -15.25 12.78 24.39
C ASP A 385 -16.41 13.47 23.69
N GLY A 386 -17.57 12.82 23.71
CA GLY A 386 -18.78 13.30 23.04
C GLY A 386 -18.90 12.90 21.55
N TYR A 387 -17.87 12.27 20.98
CA TYR A 387 -17.91 11.70 19.63
C TYR A 387 -18.01 10.18 19.67
N SER A 388 -18.50 9.61 18.58
CA SER A 388 -18.51 8.17 18.34
C SER A 388 -17.80 7.85 17.03
N LEU A 389 -17.02 6.76 17.01
CA LEU A 389 -16.47 6.23 15.77
C LEU A 389 -17.57 5.43 15.06
N VAL A 390 -17.91 5.85 13.84
CA VAL A 390 -18.90 5.18 13.00
C VAL A 390 -18.21 4.61 11.77
N GLY A 391 -18.36 3.31 11.54
CA GLY A 391 -17.85 2.61 10.36
C GLY A 391 -18.99 2.15 9.46
N CYS A 392 -18.78 2.26 8.14
CA CYS A 392 -19.70 1.77 7.13
C CYS A 392 -18.95 0.92 6.12
N ASP A 393 -19.23 -0.40 6.10
CA ASP A 393 -18.62 -1.39 5.21
C ASP A 393 -19.59 -1.82 4.11
N ALA A 394 -19.08 -1.97 2.89
CA ALA A 394 -19.87 -2.43 1.75
C ALA A 394 -19.85 -3.96 1.63
N SER A 395 -20.89 -4.60 2.14
CA SER A 395 -21.01 -6.06 2.17
C SER A 395 -20.93 -6.70 0.78
N GLY A 396 -19.96 -7.59 0.58
CA GLY A 396 -19.82 -8.39 -0.62
C GLY A 396 -19.59 -7.58 -1.91
N LEU A 397 -18.93 -6.43 -1.82
CA LEU A 397 -18.77 -5.46 -2.89
C LEU A 397 -18.27 -6.09 -4.21
N GLU A 398 -17.23 -6.93 -4.15
CA GLU A 398 -16.65 -7.55 -5.36
C GLU A 398 -17.62 -8.50 -6.08
N LEU A 399 -18.45 -9.25 -5.31
CA LEU A 399 -19.47 -10.13 -5.90
C LEU A 399 -20.62 -9.32 -6.50
N ARG A 400 -20.97 -8.17 -5.91
CA ARG A 400 -21.97 -7.25 -6.48
C ARG A 400 -21.47 -6.62 -7.78
N MET A 401 -20.19 -6.26 -7.86
CA MET A 401 -19.57 -5.78 -9.09
C MET A 401 -19.51 -6.88 -10.15
N LEU A 402 -19.25 -8.12 -9.75
CA LEU A 402 -19.30 -9.27 -10.64
C LEU A 402 -20.70 -9.44 -11.25
N ALA A 403 -21.76 -9.42 -10.42
CA ALA A 403 -23.14 -9.52 -10.87
C ALA A 403 -23.49 -8.43 -11.88
N HIS A 404 -23.10 -7.18 -11.59
CA HIS A 404 -23.31 -6.05 -12.49
C HIS A 404 -22.71 -6.29 -13.89
N TYR A 405 -21.43 -6.76 -13.95
CA TYR A 405 -20.78 -7.01 -15.24
C TYR A 405 -21.23 -8.29 -15.93
N MET A 406 -21.74 -9.27 -15.18
CA MET A 406 -22.32 -10.49 -15.75
C MET A 406 -23.67 -10.23 -16.40
N ASP A 407 -24.43 -9.25 -15.89
CA ASP A 407 -25.79 -8.94 -16.33
C ASP A 407 -26.70 -10.19 -16.34
N ASP A 408 -26.60 -10.98 -15.25
CA ASP A 408 -27.33 -12.23 -15.04
C ASP A 408 -28.31 -12.07 -13.88
N GLU A 409 -29.60 -12.06 -14.18
CA GLU A 409 -30.65 -11.81 -13.20
C GLU A 409 -30.68 -12.90 -12.11
N ALA A 410 -30.51 -14.18 -12.48
CA ALA A 410 -30.50 -15.27 -11.52
C ALA A 410 -29.33 -15.17 -10.54
N TYR A 411 -28.14 -14.89 -11.04
CA TYR A 411 -26.95 -14.69 -10.21
C TYR A 411 -27.08 -13.45 -9.31
N THR A 412 -27.65 -12.37 -9.84
CA THR A 412 -27.90 -11.14 -9.08
C THR A 412 -28.90 -11.38 -7.95
N ASN A 413 -29.96 -12.14 -8.22
CA ASN A 413 -30.97 -12.49 -7.20
C ASN A 413 -30.37 -13.34 -6.07
N GLU A 414 -29.46 -14.26 -6.37
CA GLU A 414 -28.76 -15.03 -5.34
C GLU A 414 -27.87 -14.15 -4.44
N ILE A 415 -27.29 -13.08 -4.97
CA ILE A 415 -26.51 -12.11 -4.17
C ILE A 415 -27.41 -11.24 -3.29
N LEU A 416 -28.57 -10.81 -3.80
CA LEU A 416 -29.43 -9.87 -3.11
C LEU A 416 -30.34 -10.54 -2.09
N ASN A 417 -30.90 -11.71 -2.43
CA ASN A 417 -32.00 -12.34 -1.69
C ASN A 417 -31.71 -13.79 -1.30
N GLY A 418 -30.66 -14.41 -1.83
CA GLY A 418 -30.29 -15.80 -1.60
C GLY A 418 -28.97 -16.00 -0.85
N ASP A 419 -28.32 -17.13 -1.10
CA ASP A 419 -26.97 -17.43 -0.61
C ASP A 419 -26.03 -17.74 -1.78
N ILE A 420 -25.35 -16.71 -2.26
CA ILE A 420 -24.43 -16.80 -3.38
C ILE A 420 -23.30 -17.82 -3.16
N HIS A 421 -22.88 -18.05 -1.92
CA HIS A 421 -21.84 -19.02 -1.64
C HIS A 421 -22.35 -20.46 -1.81
N SER A 422 -23.59 -20.73 -1.44
CA SER A 422 -24.25 -22.01 -1.70
C SER A 422 -24.53 -22.23 -3.19
N ALA A 423 -24.90 -21.18 -3.94
CA ALA A 423 -25.03 -21.23 -5.39
C ALA A 423 -23.68 -21.54 -6.06
N ASN A 424 -22.62 -20.86 -5.66
CA ASN A 424 -21.26 -21.10 -6.16
C ASN A 424 -20.74 -22.50 -5.78
N GLN A 425 -21.10 -23.02 -4.58
CA GLN A 425 -20.78 -24.37 -4.15
C GLN A 425 -21.31 -25.41 -5.14
N LYS A 426 -22.60 -25.29 -5.47
CA LYS A 426 -23.25 -26.20 -6.44
C LYS A 426 -22.62 -26.07 -7.83
N SER A 427 -22.43 -24.84 -8.32
CA SER A 427 -21.90 -24.58 -9.64
C SER A 427 -20.47 -25.10 -9.83
N ALA A 428 -19.62 -25.02 -8.82
CA ALA A 428 -18.24 -25.51 -8.87
C ALA A 428 -18.12 -27.01 -8.53
N GLY A 429 -19.13 -27.62 -7.87
CA GLY A 429 -19.06 -28.98 -7.36
C GLY A 429 -18.17 -29.12 -6.12
N LEU A 430 -18.26 -28.15 -5.20
CA LEU A 430 -17.55 -28.12 -3.93
C LEU A 430 -18.36 -28.82 -2.83
N GLN A 431 -17.67 -29.31 -1.79
CA GLN A 431 -18.28 -30.07 -0.72
C GLN A 431 -18.94 -29.18 0.35
N THR A 432 -18.34 -28.03 0.64
CA THR A 432 -18.82 -27.13 1.69
C THR A 432 -18.97 -25.69 1.20
N ARG A 433 -19.85 -24.96 1.88
CA ARG A 433 -20.07 -23.53 1.64
C ARG A 433 -18.81 -22.69 1.90
N ASP A 434 -18.01 -23.04 2.92
CA ASP A 434 -16.76 -22.35 3.25
C ASP A 434 -15.70 -22.56 2.17
N GLN A 435 -15.63 -23.78 1.57
CA GLN A 435 -14.81 -23.99 0.40
C GLN A 435 -15.26 -23.10 -0.77
N ALA A 436 -16.57 -22.93 -0.96
CA ALA A 436 -17.09 -22.07 -2.03
C ALA A 436 -16.77 -20.60 -1.79
N LYS A 437 -16.87 -20.12 -0.56
CA LYS A 437 -16.45 -18.76 -0.19
C LYS A 437 -14.96 -18.52 -0.50
N THR A 438 -14.10 -19.44 -0.12
CA THR A 438 -12.65 -19.34 -0.42
C THR A 438 -12.38 -19.50 -1.91
N PHE A 439 -13.08 -20.41 -2.59
CA PHE A 439 -12.94 -20.68 -4.00
C PHE A 439 -13.27 -19.46 -4.86
N ILE A 440 -14.42 -18.81 -4.62
CA ILE A 440 -14.86 -17.70 -5.47
C ILE A 440 -13.86 -16.54 -5.43
N TYR A 441 -13.39 -16.14 -4.25
CA TYR A 441 -12.39 -15.08 -4.14
C TYR A 441 -11.05 -15.48 -4.77
N ALA A 442 -10.56 -16.72 -4.52
CA ALA A 442 -9.35 -17.20 -5.16
C ALA A 442 -9.49 -17.22 -6.69
N PHE A 443 -10.66 -17.62 -7.19
CA PHE A 443 -10.97 -17.64 -8.62
C PHE A 443 -10.96 -16.22 -9.23
N LEU A 444 -11.65 -15.28 -8.59
CA LEU A 444 -11.73 -13.88 -9.03
C LEU A 444 -10.35 -13.20 -9.02
N TYR A 445 -9.51 -13.53 -8.04
CA TYR A 445 -8.13 -13.03 -7.96
C TYR A 445 -7.15 -13.73 -8.91
N GLY A 446 -7.66 -14.57 -9.81
CA GLY A 446 -6.85 -15.19 -10.86
C GLY A 446 -5.95 -16.33 -10.37
N ALA A 447 -6.29 -16.97 -9.25
CA ALA A 447 -5.49 -18.07 -8.71
C ALA A 447 -5.32 -19.21 -9.74
N GLY A 448 -4.09 -19.73 -9.82
CA GLY A 448 -3.74 -20.87 -10.64
C GLY A 448 -4.45 -22.17 -10.20
N ASP A 449 -4.43 -23.19 -11.06
CA ASP A 449 -5.10 -24.47 -10.81
C ASP A 449 -4.64 -25.15 -9.52
N GLY A 450 -3.35 -25.02 -9.18
CA GLY A 450 -2.80 -25.56 -7.92
C GLY A 450 -3.48 -24.97 -6.69
N LYS A 451 -3.56 -23.63 -6.64
CA LYS A 451 -4.16 -22.90 -5.51
C LYS A 451 -5.66 -23.19 -5.37
N ILE A 452 -6.37 -23.22 -6.49
CA ILE A 452 -7.80 -23.60 -6.50
C ILE A 452 -8.01 -25.05 -6.05
N GLY A 453 -7.12 -25.97 -6.45
CA GLY A 453 -7.19 -27.36 -6.01
C GLY A 453 -6.99 -27.52 -4.51
N GLU A 454 -6.06 -26.75 -3.90
CA GLU A 454 -5.81 -26.76 -2.46
C GLU A 454 -7.06 -26.41 -1.64
N VAL A 455 -7.90 -25.48 -2.12
CA VAL A 455 -9.16 -25.10 -1.45
C VAL A 455 -10.09 -26.31 -1.24
N ALA A 456 -10.07 -27.26 -2.18
CA ALA A 456 -10.89 -28.48 -2.10
C ALA A 456 -10.10 -29.71 -1.60
N GLY A 457 -8.94 -29.51 -0.98
CA GLY A 457 -8.09 -30.58 -0.46
C GLY A 457 -7.42 -31.43 -1.54
N GLY A 458 -7.26 -30.89 -2.77
CA GLY A 458 -6.67 -31.59 -3.92
C GLY A 458 -5.54 -30.81 -4.58
N GLY A 459 -5.00 -31.36 -5.68
CA GLY A 459 -3.92 -30.75 -6.46
C GLY A 459 -4.42 -30.02 -7.72
N PRO A 460 -3.48 -29.64 -8.64
CA PRO A 460 -3.81 -28.86 -9.84
C PRO A 460 -4.88 -29.49 -10.75
N LYS A 461 -4.91 -30.83 -10.86
CA LYS A 461 -5.95 -31.53 -11.62
C LYS A 461 -7.35 -31.24 -11.07
N ARG A 462 -7.52 -31.29 -9.73
CA ARG A 462 -8.78 -30.96 -9.07
C ARG A 462 -9.15 -29.49 -9.32
N GLY A 463 -8.21 -28.58 -9.18
CA GLY A 463 -8.44 -27.15 -9.45
C GLY A 463 -8.92 -26.86 -10.86
N ARG A 464 -8.35 -27.52 -11.86
CA ARG A 464 -8.78 -27.40 -13.25
C ARG A 464 -10.22 -27.88 -13.46
N ILE A 465 -10.60 -28.99 -12.83
CA ILE A 465 -11.97 -29.53 -12.88
C ILE A 465 -12.96 -28.55 -12.25
N LEU A 466 -12.62 -28.01 -11.05
CA LEU A 466 -13.48 -27.05 -10.36
C LEU A 466 -13.71 -25.78 -11.17
N LYS A 467 -12.64 -25.21 -11.75
CA LYS A 467 -12.74 -24.05 -12.63
C LYS A 467 -13.60 -24.33 -13.86
N LYS A 468 -13.41 -25.49 -14.48
CA LYS A 468 -14.19 -25.88 -15.66
C LYS A 468 -15.67 -26.01 -15.30
N ASN A 469 -16.00 -26.77 -14.26
CA ASN A 469 -17.38 -26.95 -13.82
C ASN A 469 -18.05 -25.61 -13.50
N PHE A 470 -17.35 -24.74 -12.75
CA PHE A 470 -17.87 -23.44 -12.40
C PHE A 470 -18.19 -22.58 -13.62
N LEU A 471 -17.29 -22.52 -14.60
CA LEU A 471 -17.50 -21.77 -15.83
C LEU A 471 -18.57 -22.37 -16.76
N ASP A 472 -18.68 -23.69 -16.82
CA ASP A 472 -19.70 -24.36 -17.61
C ASP A 472 -21.10 -24.20 -16.99
N ASN A 473 -21.20 -24.12 -15.66
CA ASN A 473 -22.44 -23.88 -14.93
C ASN A 473 -22.74 -22.38 -14.70
N THR A 474 -21.85 -21.49 -15.13
CA THR A 474 -22.03 -20.03 -15.04
C THR A 474 -21.66 -19.38 -16.39
N PRO A 475 -22.50 -19.55 -17.44
CA PRO A 475 -22.19 -19.11 -18.81
C PRO A 475 -21.93 -17.60 -18.92
N ALA A 476 -22.68 -16.78 -18.16
CA ALA A 476 -22.49 -15.32 -18.14
C ALA A 476 -21.09 -14.94 -17.65
N LEU A 477 -20.55 -15.63 -16.63
CA LEU A 477 -19.18 -15.43 -16.17
C LEU A 477 -18.14 -15.86 -17.21
N LYS A 478 -18.38 -16.97 -17.89
CA LYS A 478 -17.51 -17.44 -18.96
C LYS A 478 -17.44 -16.42 -20.10
N HIS A 479 -18.58 -15.85 -20.49
CA HIS A 479 -18.68 -14.80 -21.50
C HIS A 479 -17.95 -13.52 -21.05
N LEU A 480 -18.20 -13.06 -19.82
CA LEU A 480 -17.52 -11.89 -19.25
C LEU A 480 -16.00 -12.06 -19.27
N ARG A 481 -15.48 -13.22 -18.83
CA ARG A 481 -14.04 -13.50 -18.84
C ARG A 481 -13.44 -13.41 -20.25
N SER A 482 -14.10 -13.99 -21.25
CA SER A 482 -13.66 -13.92 -22.65
C SER A 482 -13.62 -12.47 -23.14
N LYS A 483 -14.68 -11.71 -22.90
CA LYS A 483 -14.78 -10.29 -23.28
C LYS A 483 -13.69 -9.44 -22.65
N VAL A 484 -13.41 -9.65 -21.35
CA VAL A 484 -12.37 -8.94 -20.63
C VAL A 484 -10.97 -9.34 -21.11
N ALA A 485 -10.72 -10.62 -21.36
CA ALA A 485 -9.46 -11.10 -21.91
C ALA A 485 -9.20 -10.50 -23.30
N ASP A 486 -10.19 -10.49 -24.19
CA ASP A 486 -10.06 -9.88 -25.52
C ASP A 486 -9.79 -8.36 -25.41
N SER A 487 -10.50 -7.66 -24.52
CA SER A 487 -10.29 -6.23 -24.30
C SER A 487 -8.89 -5.94 -23.73
N SER A 488 -8.34 -6.82 -22.90
CA SER A 488 -7.02 -6.64 -22.26
C SER A 488 -5.84 -6.76 -23.23
N LYS A 489 -6.03 -7.33 -24.41
CA LYS A 489 -4.98 -7.46 -25.45
C LYS A 489 -4.40 -6.11 -25.90
N LYS A 490 -5.15 -5.03 -25.76
CA LYS A 490 -4.69 -3.66 -26.02
C LYS A 490 -3.90 -3.03 -24.85
N GLY A 491 -3.65 -3.80 -23.77
CA GLY A 491 -2.93 -3.37 -22.57
C GLY A 491 -3.80 -2.70 -21.49
N TRP A 492 -5.10 -2.49 -21.75
CA TRP A 492 -6.02 -1.87 -20.80
C TRP A 492 -7.48 -2.32 -21.01
N VAL A 493 -8.30 -2.14 -19.98
CA VAL A 493 -9.76 -2.30 -20.04
C VAL A 493 -10.44 -1.01 -19.56
N THR A 494 -11.69 -0.79 -19.97
CA THR A 494 -12.48 0.36 -19.52
C THR A 494 -13.14 0.07 -18.18
N GLY A 495 -12.91 0.92 -17.18
CA GLY A 495 -13.55 0.85 -15.87
C GLY A 495 -14.99 1.36 -15.87
N LEU A 496 -15.65 1.27 -14.70
CA LEU A 496 -17.07 1.60 -14.51
C LEU A 496 -17.41 3.06 -14.88
N ASP A 497 -16.51 3.98 -14.60
CA ASP A 497 -16.64 5.42 -14.84
C ASP A 497 -15.92 5.91 -16.13
N GLY A 498 -15.54 4.96 -16.99
CA GLY A 498 -14.87 5.26 -18.26
C GLY A 498 -13.34 5.35 -18.17
N ARG A 499 -12.73 5.27 -16.98
CA ARG A 499 -11.27 5.29 -16.83
C ARG A 499 -10.57 4.14 -17.54
N LYS A 500 -9.33 4.36 -17.95
CA LYS A 500 -8.45 3.30 -18.45
C LYS A 500 -7.80 2.55 -17.28
N LEU A 501 -7.98 1.23 -17.26
CA LEU A 501 -7.35 0.34 -16.28
C LEU A 501 -6.22 -0.42 -16.96
N HIS A 502 -5.00 -0.10 -16.63
CA HIS A 502 -3.82 -0.76 -17.17
C HIS A 502 -3.72 -2.20 -16.67
N ILE A 503 -3.53 -3.15 -17.58
CA ILE A 503 -3.51 -4.57 -17.28
C ILE A 503 -2.08 -5.10 -17.31
N ARG A 504 -1.61 -5.63 -16.18
CA ARG A 504 -0.27 -6.21 -16.04
C ARG A 504 -0.17 -7.61 -16.65
N SER A 505 -1.26 -8.37 -16.61
CA SER A 505 -1.37 -9.70 -17.22
C SER A 505 -2.83 -10.03 -17.51
N GLU A 506 -3.07 -10.84 -18.52
CA GLU A 506 -4.43 -11.30 -18.88
C GLU A 506 -5.17 -11.94 -17.69
N HIS A 507 -4.44 -12.72 -16.88
CA HIS A 507 -5.03 -13.37 -15.70
C HIS A 507 -5.52 -12.40 -14.62
N SER A 508 -4.98 -11.19 -14.56
CA SER A 508 -5.37 -10.17 -13.59
C SER A 508 -6.49 -9.24 -14.10
N ALA A 509 -6.86 -9.33 -15.38
CA ALA A 509 -7.74 -8.36 -16.01
C ALA A 509 -9.14 -8.31 -15.37
N LEU A 510 -9.79 -9.46 -15.16
CA LEU A 510 -11.09 -9.51 -14.49
C LEU A 510 -11.02 -8.96 -13.05
N ASN A 511 -10.02 -9.37 -12.29
CA ASN A 511 -9.82 -8.88 -10.94
C ASN A 511 -9.61 -7.36 -10.91
N THR A 512 -8.78 -6.82 -11.82
CA THR A 512 -8.55 -5.38 -11.95
C THR A 512 -9.85 -4.63 -12.25
N LEU A 513 -10.69 -5.16 -13.14
CA LEU A 513 -11.99 -4.59 -13.48
C LEU A 513 -12.93 -4.55 -12.27
N LEU A 514 -13.09 -5.67 -11.55
CA LEU A 514 -14.00 -5.77 -10.40
C LEU A 514 -13.54 -4.90 -9.23
N GLN A 515 -12.25 -4.94 -8.88
CA GLN A 515 -11.70 -4.11 -7.82
C GLN A 515 -11.81 -2.62 -8.15
N SER A 516 -11.61 -2.24 -9.41
CA SER A 516 -11.80 -0.86 -9.82
C SER A 516 -13.24 -0.41 -9.72
N ALA A 517 -14.19 -1.23 -10.14
CA ALA A 517 -15.60 -0.90 -9.99
C ALA A 517 -15.99 -0.71 -8.52
N GLY A 518 -15.51 -1.60 -7.64
CA GLY A 518 -15.69 -1.44 -6.20
C GLY A 518 -15.09 -0.13 -5.69
N ALA A 519 -13.87 0.22 -6.10
CA ALA A 519 -13.23 1.48 -5.70
C ALA A 519 -14.02 2.72 -6.17
N VAL A 520 -14.55 2.71 -7.39
CA VAL A 520 -15.39 3.79 -7.91
C VAL A 520 -16.69 3.93 -7.12
N VAL A 521 -17.36 2.81 -6.81
CA VAL A 521 -18.60 2.81 -6.01
C VAL A 521 -18.33 3.38 -4.61
N MET A 522 -17.25 2.94 -3.94
CA MET A 522 -16.89 3.44 -2.60
C MET A 522 -16.53 4.93 -2.61
N LYS A 523 -15.77 5.40 -3.59
CA LYS A 523 -15.48 6.84 -3.73
C LYS A 523 -16.75 7.65 -3.98
N LYS A 524 -17.66 7.13 -4.80
CA LYS A 524 -18.96 7.79 -5.00
C LYS A 524 -19.78 7.82 -3.72
N ALA A 525 -19.80 6.73 -2.95
CA ALA A 525 -20.46 6.67 -1.66
C ALA A 525 -19.86 7.67 -0.67
N LEU A 526 -18.53 7.77 -0.60
CA LEU A 526 -17.82 8.74 0.24
C LEU A 526 -18.21 10.20 -0.12
N VAL A 527 -18.20 10.53 -1.42
CA VAL A 527 -18.59 11.85 -1.92
C VAL A 527 -20.05 12.16 -1.61
N LEU A 528 -20.96 11.19 -1.74
CA LEU A 528 -22.36 11.35 -1.41
C LEU A 528 -22.56 11.52 0.10
N LEU A 529 -21.86 10.75 0.92
CA LEU A 529 -21.89 10.87 2.38
C LEU A 529 -21.47 12.28 2.82
N ASP A 530 -20.34 12.78 2.30
CA ASP A 530 -19.86 14.15 2.54
C ASP A 530 -20.93 15.19 2.15
N THR A 531 -21.50 15.02 0.96
CA THR A 531 -22.51 15.95 0.44
C THR A 531 -23.76 15.98 1.33
N TYR A 532 -24.30 14.82 1.70
CA TYR A 532 -25.49 14.73 2.54
C TYR A 532 -25.22 15.17 3.98
N ALA A 533 -24.06 14.81 4.56
CA ALA A 533 -23.70 15.24 5.89
C ALA A 533 -23.64 16.79 5.99
N LYS A 534 -23.05 17.44 5.00
CA LYS A 534 -23.04 18.91 4.88
C LYS A 534 -24.45 19.49 4.68
N GLN A 535 -25.25 18.88 3.82
CA GLN A 535 -26.62 19.31 3.54
C GLN A 535 -27.51 19.24 4.78
N TYR A 536 -27.36 18.22 5.61
CA TYR A 536 -28.13 18.02 6.84
C TYR A 536 -27.48 18.64 8.08
N ASN A 537 -26.39 19.40 7.93
CA ASN A 537 -25.61 20.02 9.01
C ASN A 537 -25.22 19.04 10.11
N ILE A 538 -24.80 17.83 9.73
CA ILE A 538 -24.27 16.83 10.65
C ILE A 538 -22.85 17.24 11.05
N ASP A 539 -22.54 17.26 12.35
CA ASP A 539 -21.16 17.43 12.81
C ASP A 539 -20.41 16.09 12.68
N TYR A 540 -19.49 16.02 11.74
CA TYR A 540 -18.72 14.81 11.42
C TYR A 540 -17.29 15.15 10.99
N LYS A 541 -16.42 14.17 11.08
CA LYS A 541 -15.05 14.21 10.54
C LYS A 541 -14.70 12.86 9.94
N PHE A 542 -14.27 12.85 8.70
CA PHE A 542 -13.61 11.67 8.16
C PHE A 542 -12.25 11.51 8.82
N VAL A 543 -11.92 10.31 9.28
CA VAL A 543 -10.66 10.02 9.98
C VAL A 543 -9.92 8.82 9.40
N LEU A 544 -10.64 7.87 8.77
CA LEU A 544 -10.05 6.69 8.16
C LEU A 544 -10.95 6.14 7.05
N ASN A 545 -10.32 5.58 6.03
CA ASN A 545 -10.97 4.72 5.04
C ASN A 545 -10.10 3.48 4.79
N VAL A 546 -10.71 2.30 4.66
CA VAL A 546 -10.00 1.02 4.49
C VAL A 546 -10.71 0.20 3.44
N HIS A 547 -10.18 0.16 2.22
CA HIS A 547 -10.72 -0.59 1.07
C HIS A 547 -12.19 -0.28 0.75
N ASP A 548 -13.12 -1.04 1.29
CA ASP A 548 -14.57 -1.00 1.14
C ASP A 548 -15.31 -0.52 2.41
N GLU A 549 -14.56 0.11 3.34
CA GLU A 549 -15.05 0.68 4.61
C GLU A 549 -14.57 2.13 4.78
N PHE A 550 -15.40 3.01 5.32
CA PHE A 550 -15.06 4.35 5.78
C PHE A 550 -15.87 4.73 7.01
#